data_cefdbeccf612bdb26b8926fe78f55bbc
#
_entry.id   cefdbeccf612bdb26b8926fe78f55bbc
#
_cell.length_a   1.000
_cell.length_b   1.000
_cell.length_c   1.000
_cell.angle_alpha   90.00
_cell.angle_beta   90.00
_cell.angle_gamma   90.00
#
_symmetry.space_group_name_H-M   'P 1'
#
loop_
_entity.id
_entity.type
_entity.pdbx_description
1 polymer ?
#
loop_
_entity_poly.entity_id
_entity_poly.type
_entity_poly.pdbx_seq_one_letter_code
_entity_poly.pdbx_strand_id
1 'polypeptide(L)'
;ENAGAIVYTPRERDWQRNEVIVDNDTHPQGCIYQEIKSRKGKWKTAPTPAFAQKRLVYRDGQNPFEEGTARFASTEKKPEKAFAQWIPHIPETGKYAVYVTYQTLPGSVSDAKYLVFHKGGVTEFLVNQQIGGGTWVYLGTFEFDKGTNDYGMVVLSNESRQKGVVCADAVRFGGGMGNISRGGKTSGLPRYLEGARYAAQWSGFPYSVYSPSEGKNDYTDDINARSRIINYLSGNSVYNPKEKGLGVPFEMTLGVHSDAG
;
A
#
# COMPACT_ATOMS: atom_id res chain seq x y z
N GLU A 1 13.58 -1.35 -12.82
CA GLU A 1 13.94 -1.61 -11.43
C GLU A 1 15.39 -2.07 -11.29
N ASN A 2 15.82 -3.05 -12.07
CA ASN A 2 17.22 -3.53 -12.00
C ASN A 2 18.28 -2.45 -12.28
N ALA A 3 17.90 -1.34 -12.90
CA ALA A 3 18.74 -0.17 -13.13
C ALA A 3 18.62 0.90 -12.03
N GLY A 4 17.95 0.59 -10.91
CA GLY A 4 17.75 1.51 -9.79
C GLY A 4 16.54 2.45 -9.92
N ALA A 5 15.72 2.32 -10.97
CA ALA A 5 14.52 3.12 -11.12
C ALA A 5 13.42 2.69 -10.11
N ILE A 6 12.74 3.66 -9.51
CA ILE A 6 11.51 3.43 -8.75
C ILE A 6 10.36 3.40 -9.76
N VAL A 7 9.65 2.27 -9.82
CA VAL A 7 8.61 2.05 -10.83
C VAL A 7 7.25 1.92 -10.18
N TYR A 8 6.30 2.73 -10.64
CA TYR A 8 4.88 2.60 -10.34
C TYR A 8 4.15 1.96 -11.52
N THR A 9 3.25 1.03 -11.25
CA THR A 9 2.44 0.37 -12.28
C THR A 9 0.96 0.55 -11.97
N PRO A 10 0.10 0.77 -12.99
CA PRO A 10 -1.34 0.89 -12.79
C PRO A 10 -2.05 -0.46 -12.60
N ARG A 11 -1.31 -1.53 -12.45
CA ARG A 11 -1.80 -2.88 -12.20
C ARG A 11 -0.99 -3.53 -11.09
N GLU A 12 -1.58 -4.58 -10.49
CA GLU A 12 -0.84 -5.42 -9.54
C GLU A 12 0.36 -6.07 -10.24
N ARG A 13 1.52 -6.02 -9.60
CA ARG A 13 2.78 -6.56 -10.13
C ARG A 13 3.16 -7.90 -9.54
N ASP A 14 2.58 -8.26 -8.39
CA ASP A 14 2.87 -9.52 -7.73
C ASP A 14 2.05 -10.66 -8.33
N TRP A 15 2.73 -11.71 -8.72
CA TRP A 15 2.13 -12.90 -9.31
C TRP A 15 1.69 -13.92 -8.25
N GLN A 16 1.94 -13.63 -6.97
CA GLN A 16 1.52 -14.47 -5.87
C GLN A 16 -0.03 -14.44 -5.73
N ARG A 17 -0.64 -15.62 -5.76
CA ARG A 17 -2.10 -15.77 -5.58
C ARG A 17 -2.53 -15.61 -4.14
N ASN A 18 -1.65 -15.92 -3.21
CA ASN A 18 -1.88 -15.66 -1.80
C ASN A 18 -1.66 -14.19 -1.48
N GLU A 19 -2.50 -13.66 -0.59
CA GLU A 19 -2.36 -12.32 -0.04
C GLU A 19 -2.55 -12.42 1.47
N VAL A 20 -1.65 -11.84 2.23
CA VAL A 20 -1.78 -11.71 3.67
C VAL A 20 -1.65 -10.24 4.02
N ILE A 21 -2.70 -9.69 4.64
CA ILE A 21 -2.69 -8.31 5.11
C ILE A 21 -2.70 -8.33 6.63
N VAL A 22 -1.71 -7.68 7.22
CA VAL A 22 -1.64 -7.44 8.65
C VAL A 22 -1.87 -5.95 8.88
N ASP A 23 -2.89 -5.64 9.62
CA ASP A 23 -3.39 -4.28 9.83
C ASP A 23 -3.55 -4.01 11.34
N ASN A 24 -3.50 -2.76 11.75
CA ASN A 24 -3.64 -2.41 13.17
C ASN A 24 -5.07 -2.58 13.70
N ASP A 25 -6.08 -2.53 12.84
CA ASP A 25 -7.49 -2.72 13.20
C ASP A 25 -7.94 -4.17 13.00
N THR A 26 -7.50 -4.80 11.91
CA THR A 26 -7.92 -6.15 11.51
C THR A 26 -6.77 -6.95 10.92
N HIS A 27 -6.69 -8.24 11.26
CA HIS A 27 -5.72 -9.16 10.65
C HIS A 27 -6.21 -10.59 10.71
N PRO A 28 -5.82 -11.46 9.76
CA PRO A 28 -6.20 -12.86 9.75
C PRO A 28 -5.67 -13.61 10.97
N GLN A 29 -6.30 -14.76 11.27
CA GLN A 29 -5.84 -15.64 12.32
C GLN A 29 -4.38 -16.07 12.10
N GLY A 30 -3.59 -16.02 13.15
CA GLY A 30 -2.15 -16.34 13.11
C GLY A 30 -1.26 -15.17 12.74
N CYS A 31 -1.80 -14.07 12.22
CA CYS A 31 -1.07 -12.82 12.05
C CYS A 31 -1.02 -12.02 13.34
N ILE A 32 0.02 -11.18 13.49
CA ILE A 32 0.21 -10.38 14.70
C ILE A 32 0.55 -8.94 14.30
N TYR A 33 -0.21 -7.98 14.80
CA TYR A 33 0.18 -6.59 14.87
C TYR A 33 0.52 -6.23 16.32
N GLN A 34 1.64 -5.56 16.53
CA GLN A 34 2.00 -5.11 17.87
C GLN A 34 2.78 -3.80 17.85
N GLU A 35 2.57 -3.02 18.93
CA GLU A 35 3.28 -1.76 19.15
C GLU A 35 4.24 -1.90 20.33
N ILE A 36 5.52 -1.66 20.10
CA ILE A 36 6.54 -1.56 21.13
C ILE A 36 6.75 -0.07 21.43
N LYS A 37 6.61 0.31 22.69
CA LYS A 37 6.75 1.69 23.14
C LYS A 37 8.16 1.92 23.66
N SER A 38 8.74 3.07 23.35
CA SER A 38 9.90 3.59 24.06
C SER A 38 9.46 4.39 25.28
N ARG A 39 10.39 4.82 26.11
CA ARG A 39 10.13 5.69 27.27
C ARG A 39 9.35 6.97 26.88
N LYS A 40 9.59 7.52 25.68
CA LYS A 40 8.98 8.75 25.18
C LYS A 40 8.10 8.51 23.94
N GLY A 41 8.43 7.53 23.10
CA GLY A 41 7.68 7.18 21.89
C GLY A 41 6.42 6.39 22.24
N LYS A 42 5.26 7.03 22.06
CA LYS A 42 3.94 6.43 22.24
C LYS A 42 3.20 6.48 20.91
N TRP A 43 2.65 5.35 20.52
CA TRP A 43 1.73 5.28 19.39
C TRP A 43 0.38 5.87 19.75
N LYS A 44 -0.19 6.63 18.83
CA LYS A 44 -1.51 7.28 18.94
C LYS A 44 -2.31 7.00 17.68
N THR A 45 -3.63 7.05 17.78
CA THR A 45 -4.50 6.95 16.61
C THR A 45 -4.43 8.24 15.78
N ALA A 46 -4.27 8.10 14.47
CA ALA A 46 -4.28 9.22 13.53
C ALA A 46 -5.70 9.81 13.39
N PRO A 47 -5.82 11.11 13.08
CA PRO A 47 -7.12 11.78 13.00
C PRO A 47 -7.88 11.50 11.71
N THR A 48 -7.27 10.83 10.73
CA THR A 48 -7.85 10.56 9.41
C THR A 48 -8.23 9.09 9.28
N PRO A 49 -9.28 8.74 8.50
CA PRO A 49 -9.56 7.36 8.12
C PRO A 49 -8.35 6.73 7.42
N ALA A 50 -8.22 5.41 7.53
CA ALA A 50 -7.12 4.65 6.99
C ALA A 50 -7.59 3.27 6.52
N PHE A 51 -6.65 2.38 6.21
CA PHE A 51 -6.97 1.05 5.70
C PHE A 51 -7.58 0.17 6.79
N ALA A 52 -8.58 -0.63 6.41
CA ALA A 52 -8.97 -1.86 7.09
C ALA A 52 -9.70 -2.78 6.11
N GLN A 53 -9.33 -4.04 6.07
CA GLN A 53 -10.05 -5.03 5.28
C GLN A 53 -11.25 -5.59 6.06
N LYS A 54 -12.39 -4.91 5.98
CA LYS A 54 -13.64 -5.34 6.66
C LYS A 54 -14.52 -6.27 5.82
N ARG A 55 -14.19 -6.47 4.56
CA ARG A 55 -14.95 -7.28 3.62
C ARG A 55 -14.07 -8.26 2.87
N LEU A 56 -14.61 -9.43 2.54
CA LEU A 56 -13.98 -10.37 1.62
C LEU A 56 -14.15 -9.92 0.16
N VAL A 57 -15.26 -9.25 -0.15
CA VAL A 57 -15.60 -8.75 -1.48
C VAL A 57 -16.06 -7.29 -1.36
N TYR A 58 -15.49 -6.44 -2.18
CA TYR A 58 -15.83 -5.02 -2.29
C TYR A 58 -16.68 -4.76 -3.52
N ARG A 59 -17.71 -3.93 -3.36
CA ARG A 59 -18.53 -3.44 -4.47
C ARG A 59 -17.86 -2.22 -5.11
N ASP A 60 -18.31 -1.88 -6.31
CA ASP A 60 -17.91 -0.65 -6.97
C ASP A 60 -18.13 0.56 -6.06
N GLY A 61 -17.14 1.42 -5.92
CA GLY A 61 -17.18 2.60 -5.06
C GLY A 61 -16.84 2.38 -3.59
N GLN A 62 -16.69 1.14 -3.11
CA GLN A 62 -16.23 0.88 -1.74
C GLN A 62 -14.71 0.98 -1.66
N ASN A 63 -14.22 1.70 -0.65
CA ASN A 63 -12.79 1.96 -0.47
C ASN A 63 -12.31 1.41 0.87
N PRO A 64 -11.42 0.39 0.90
CA PRO A 64 -10.89 -0.16 2.15
C PRO A 64 -10.03 0.86 2.93
N PHE A 65 -9.52 1.90 2.29
CA PHE A 65 -8.71 2.96 2.92
C PHE A 65 -9.56 4.01 3.68
N GLU A 66 -10.86 3.84 3.73
CA GLU A 66 -11.79 4.68 4.49
C GLU A 66 -12.42 3.93 5.66
N GLU A 67 -12.07 2.66 5.88
CA GLU A 67 -12.75 1.77 6.82
C GLU A 67 -12.03 1.58 8.14
N GLY A 68 -10.75 1.94 8.21
CA GLY A 68 -9.88 1.72 9.36
C GLY A 68 -9.32 2.98 9.98
N THR A 69 -8.33 2.76 10.84
CA THR A 69 -7.53 3.78 11.52
C THR A 69 -6.05 3.55 11.28
N ALA A 70 -5.24 4.60 11.31
CA ALA A 70 -3.80 4.46 11.33
C ALA A 70 -3.23 4.87 12.69
N ARG A 71 -1.98 4.46 12.95
CA ARG A 71 -1.24 4.79 14.16
C ARG A 71 -0.08 5.71 13.82
N PHE A 72 0.27 6.64 14.71
CA PHE A 72 1.43 7.48 14.52
C PHE A 72 2.23 7.66 15.82
N ALA A 73 3.53 7.90 15.66
CA ALA A 73 4.42 8.21 16.76
C ALA A 73 5.34 9.37 16.40
N SER A 74 5.70 10.18 17.39
CA SER A 74 6.73 11.22 17.21
C SER A 74 8.10 10.57 16.96
N THR A 75 8.89 11.19 16.09
CA THR A 75 10.23 10.70 15.77
C THR A 75 11.23 10.91 16.89
N GLU A 76 12.20 10.01 16.99
CA GLU A 76 13.29 10.04 17.96
C GLU A 76 14.66 9.79 17.28
N LYS A 77 15.69 10.53 17.72
CA LYS A 77 17.08 10.34 17.27
C LYS A 77 17.88 9.39 18.19
N LYS A 78 17.35 9.06 19.39
CA LYS A 78 18.02 8.28 20.43
C LYS A 78 17.85 6.77 20.24
N PRO A 79 18.72 5.93 20.88
CA PRO A 79 18.70 4.49 20.69
C PRO A 79 17.42 3.78 21.20
N GLU A 80 16.73 4.34 22.21
CA GLU A 80 15.42 3.80 22.62
C GLU A 80 14.33 4.27 21.65
N LYS A 81 13.84 3.36 20.84
CA LYS A 81 12.89 3.62 19.76
C LYS A 81 11.57 2.90 20.00
N ALA A 82 10.49 3.49 19.50
CA ALA A 82 9.21 2.82 19.39
C ALA A 82 9.13 2.11 18.05
N PHE A 83 8.43 0.97 18.02
CA PHE A 83 8.25 0.17 16.82
C PHE A 83 6.79 -0.21 16.63
N ALA A 84 6.33 -0.24 15.38
CA ALA A 84 5.16 -0.99 14.96
C ALA A 84 5.64 -2.21 14.17
N GLN A 85 5.06 -3.38 14.43
CA GLN A 85 5.49 -4.64 13.85
C GLN A 85 4.29 -5.37 13.25
N TRP A 86 4.46 -5.90 12.03
CA TRP A 86 3.49 -6.70 11.31
C TRP A 86 4.10 -8.05 11.00
N ILE A 87 3.59 -9.10 11.65
CA ILE A 87 4.06 -10.48 11.51
C ILE A 87 2.97 -11.27 10.77
N PRO A 88 3.18 -11.63 9.50
CA PRO A 88 2.21 -12.38 8.73
C PRO A 88 2.18 -13.86 9.13
N HIS A 89 1.02 -14.51 8.91
CA HIS A 89 0.95 -15.97 8.81
C HIS A 89 1.00 -16.35 7.33
N ILE A 90 2.19 -16.68 6.84
CA ILE A 90 2.42 -17.02 5.44
C ILE A 90 1.83 -18.40 5.13
N PRO A 91 0.91 -18.54 4.16
CA PRO A 91 0.25 -19.82 3.88
C PRO A 91 1.16 -20.85 3.22
N GLU A 92 2.10 -20.39 2.41
CA GLU A 92 3.05 -21.23 1.66
C GLU A 92 4.40 -20.54 1.56
N THR A 93 5.50 -21.28 1.72
CA THR A 93 6.85 -20.75 1.48
C THR A 93 6.97 -20.27 0.03
N GLY A 94 7.46 -19.05 -0.15
CA GLY A 94 7.61 -18.47 -1.49
C GLY A 94 7.97 -16.99 -1.49
N LYS A 95 7.93 -16.41 -2.69
CA LYS A 95 8.19 -14.99 -2.91
C LYS A 95 6.88 -14.21 -2.81
N TYR A 96 6.91 -13.15 -2.01
CA TYR A 96 5.81 -12.22 -1.80
C TYR A 96 6.31 -10.80 -1.99
N ALA A 97 5.61 -10.01 -2.78
CA ALA A 97 5.81 -8.57 -2.80
C ALA A 97 5.30 -7.99 -1.48
N VAL A 98 6.07 -7.09 -0.90
CA VAL A 98 5.73 -6.38 0.33
C VAL A 98 5.32 -4.97 0.00
N TYR A 99 4.13 -4.60 0.46
CA TYR A 99 3.58 -3.26 0.35
C TYR A 99 3.25 -2.73 1.74
N VAL A 100 3.48 -1.45 1.94
CA VAL A 100 3.09 -0.75 3.15
C VAL A 100 2.07 0.33 2.82
N THR A 101 1.23 0.68 3.78
CA THR A 101 0.42 1.89 3.70
C THR A 101 0.54 2.71 4.98
N TYR A 102 0.26 3.99 4.85
CA TYR A 102 0.31 5.01 5.90
C TYR A 102 -0.55 6.20 5.50
N GLN A 103 -0.84 7.07 6.43
CA GLN A 103 -1.43 8.37 6.13
C GLN A 103 -0.34 9.45 6.09
N THR A 104 -0.39 10.32 5.09
CA THR A 104 0.44 11.54 5.09
C THR A 104 -0.17 12.52 6.09
N LEU A 105 0.51 12.72 7.20
CA LEU A 105 0.07 13.60 8.29
C LEU A 105 0.87 14.91 8.30
N PRO A 106 0.34 15.98 8.90
CA PRO A 106 1.14 17.16 9.19
C PRO A 106 2.38 16.78 10.01
N GLY A 107 3.56 17.09 9.47
CA GLY A 107 4.84 16.74 10.09
C GLY A 107 5.34 15.32 9.79
N SER A 108 4.75 14.59 8.85
CA SER A 108 5.32 13.34 8.34
C SER A 108 6.76 13.55 7.87
N VAL A 109 7.63 12.57 8.15
CA VAL A 109 9.03 12.61 7.76
C VAL A 109 9.26 11.98 6.39
N SER A 110 10.36 12.35 5.70
CA SER A 110 10.73 11.78 4.41
C SER A 110 11.69 10.59 4.52
N ASP A 111 12.04 10.17 5.73
CA ASP A 111 12.98 9.09 6.02
C ASP A 111 12.40 8.07 7.04
N ALA A 112 11.12 7.77 6.94
CA ALA A 112 10.49 6.75 7.78
C ALA A 112 11.15 5.39 7.55
N LYS A 113 11.71 4.82 8.62
CA LYS A 113 12.57 3.64 8.56
C LYS A 113 11.77 2.36 8.68
N TYR A 114 11.62 1.64 7.57
CA TYR A 114 11.06 0.30 7.51
C TYR A 114 12.17 -0.74 7.42
N LEU A 115 11.99 -1.85 8.14
CA LEU A 115 12.85 -3.03 8.10
C LEU A 115 11.98 -4.21 7.65
N VAL A 116 12.33 -4.85 6.55
CA VAL A 116 11.71 -6.08 6.08
C VAL A 116 12.61 -7.25 6.47
N PHE A 117 12.16 -8.06 7.41
CA PHE A 117 12.80 -9.32 7.81
C PHE A 117 12.27 -10.43 6.90
N HIS A 118 13.16 -11.13 6.24
CA HIS A 118 12.83 -12.18 5.28
C HIS A 118 13.90 -13.30 5.31
N LYS A 119 13.68 -14.40 4.59
CA LYS A 119 14.57 -15.57 4.61
C LYS A 119 16.03 -15.24 4.29
N GLY A 120 16.30 -14.25 3.46
CA GLY A 120 17.65 -13.81 3.11
C GLY A 120 18.30 -12.82 4.08
N GLY A 121 17.61 -12.42 5.16
CA GLY A 121 18.10 -11.45 6.14
C GLY A 121 17.16 -10.28 6.37
N VAL A 122 17.71 -9.08 6.46
CA VAL A 122 16.94 -7.84 6.71
C VAL A 122 17.28 -6.80 5.65
N THR A 123 16.24 -6.21 5.05
CA THR A 123 16.40 -5.10 4.11
C THR A 123 15.79 -3.84 4.72
N GLU A 124 16.55 -2.75 4.72
CA GLU A 124 16.14 -1.44 5.22
C GLU A 124 15.61 -0.56 4.08
N PHE A 125 14.52 0.17 4.35
CA PHE A 125 13.94 1.18 3.46
C PHE A 125 13.74 2.48 4.20
N LEU A 126 14.03 3.59 3.54
CA LEU A 126 13.65 4.93 3.98
C LEU A 126 12.49 5.41 3.11
N VAL A 127 11.29 5.42 3.67
CA VAL A 127 10.06 5.77 2.96
C VAL A 127 9.70 7.23 3.23
N ASN A 128 9.47 7.98 2.15
CA ASN A 128 8.99 9.35 2.26
C ASN A 128 7.48 9.36 2.54
N GLN A 129 7.10 9.51 3.81
CA GLN A 129 5.70 9.56 4.22
C GLN A 129 5.04 10.94 4.03
N GLN A 130 5.76 11.93 3.49
CA GLN A 130 5.19 13.23 3.11
C GLN A 130 4.36 13.14 1.83
N ILE A 131 4.49 12.04 1.07
CA ILE A 131 3.85 11.78 -0.21
C ILE A 131 3.30 10.35 -0.25
N GLY A 132 2.35 10.06 -1.14
CA GLY A 132 1.86 8.70 -1.41
C GLY A 132 1.03 8.07 -0.28
N GLY A 133 0.61 8.83 0.73
CA GLY A 133 -0.25 8.32 1.80
C GLY A 133 -1.64 7.92 1.31
N GLY A 134 -2.24 6.90 1.94
CA GLY A 134 -3.57 6.38 1.58
C GLY A 134 -3.57 5.48 0.33
N THR A 135 -2.43 4.90 0.00
CA THR A 135 -2.31 3.88 -1.06
C THR A 135 -1.25 2.83 -0.70
N TRP A 136 -1.17 1.74 -1.49
CA TRP A 136 -0.13 0.74 -1.33
C TRP A 136 1.20 1.22 -1.91
N VAL A 137 2.24 1.26 -1.09
CA VAL A 137 3.62 1.60 -1.46
C VAL A 137 4.45 0.32 -1.47
N TYR A 138 4.96 -0.06 -2.64
CA TYR A 138 5.78 -1.25 -2.82
C TYR A 138 7.19 -1.05 -2.27
N LEU A 139 7.67 -1.99 -1.45
CA LEU A 139 9.02 -2.00 -0.93
C LEU A 139 9.95 -2.94 -1.71
N GLY A 140 9.49 -4.14 -2.02
CA GLY A 140 10.28 -5.15 -2.70
C GLY A 140 9.59 -6.51 -2.68
N THR A 141 10.18 -7.50 -3.37
CA THR A 141 9.72 -8.89 -3.35
C THR A 141 10.75 -9.74 -2.64
N PHE A 142 10.31 -10.46 -1.59
CA PHE A 142 11.17 -11.21 -0.69
C PHE A 142 10.66 -12.63 -0.50
N GLU A 143 11.54 -13.55 -0.13
CA GLU A 143 11.19 -14.93 0.20
C GLU A 143 10.82 -15.04 1.68
N PHE A 144 9.65 -15.63 1.96
CA PHE A 144 9.16 -15.92 3.30
C PHE A 144 8.90 -17.40 3.47
N ASP A 145 9.16 -17.93 4.66
CA ASP A 145 8.80 -19.30 5.03
C ASP A 145 7.36 -19.35 5.52
N LYS A 146 6.70 -20.48 5.26
CA LYS A 146 5.34 -20.79 5.72
C LYS A 146 5.22 -20.64 7.24
N GLY A 147 4.06 -20.14 7.68
CA GLY A 147 3.72 -19.98 9.08
C GLY A 147 3.98 -18.56 9.60
N THR A 148 3.86 -18.40 10.92
CA THR A 148 4.13 -17.15 11.63
C THR A 148 5.54 -17.22 12.20
N ASN A 149 6.46 -16.39 11.68
CA ASN A 149 7.87 -16.44 12.02
C ASN A 149 8.36 -15.07 12.50
N ASP A 150 9.15 -15.04 13.56
CA ASP A 150 9.75 -13.82 14.11
C ASP A 150 10.88 -13.24 13.22
N TYR A 151 11.36 -14.02 12.26
CA TYR A 151 12.30 -13.60 11.22
C TYR A 151 11.62 -13.32 9.86
N GLY A 152 10.27 -13.28 9.81
CA GLY A 152 9.48 -12.98 8.61
C GLY A 152 8.45 -11.90 8.93
N MET A 153 8.87 -10.63 9.02
CA MET A 153 7.99 -9.52 9.44
C MET A 153 8.41 -8.20 8.82
N VAL A 154 7.55 -7.21 8.96
CA VAL A 154 7.89 -5.80 8.68
C VAL A 154 7.86 -5.02 9.98
N VAL A 155 8.82 -4.12 10.13
CA VAL A 155 8.94 -3.23 11.31
C VAL A 155 9.07 -1.80 10.83
N LEU A 156 8.26 -0.89 11.39
CA LEU A 156 8.46 0.55 11.28
C LEU A 156 9.04 1.07 12.59
N SER A 157 10.20 1.73 12.50
CA SER A 157 10.81 2.44 13.61
C SER A 157 10.38 3.91 13.63
N ASN A 158 10.23 4.50 14.82
CA ASN A 158 10.10 5.94 14.93
C ASN A 158 11.45 6.68 14.85
N GLU A 159 12.53 5.99 14.48
CA GLU A 159 13.83 6.60 14.20
C GLU A 159 13.76 7.46 12.95
N SER A 160 14.22 8.71 13.05
CA SER A 160 14.35 9.62 11.92
C SER A 160 15.44 10.66 12.21
N ARG A 161 16.07 11.16 11.16
CA ARG A 161 16.95 12.33 11.25
C ARG A 161 16.16 13.63 11.36
N GLN A 162 14.87 13.58 10.99
CA GLN A 162 13.97 14.72 11.03
C GLN A 162 13.13 14.70 12.31
N LYS A 163 12.75 15.88 12.77
CA LYS A 163 11.74 16.02 13.84
C LYS A 163 10.36 16.03 13.19
N GLY A 164 9.52 15.07 13.56
CA GLY A 164 8.20 14.94 12.97
C GLY A 164 7.46 13.72 13.50
N VAL A 165 6.73 13.07 12.61
CA VAL A 165 5.98 11.85 12.93
C VAL A 165 6.19 10.79 11.85
N VAL A 166 6.14 9.52 12.28
CA VAL A 166 5.96 8.35 11.42
C VAL A 166 4.55 7.81 11.59
N CYS A 167 3.97 7.33 10.51
CA CYS A 167 2.62 6.75 10.48
C CYS A 167 2.69 5.27 10.11
N ALA A 168 1.97 4.44 10.86
CA ALA A 168 1.84 3.00 10.71
C ALA A 168 0.36 2.68 10.41
N ASP A 169 0.11 1.83 9.41
CA ASP A 169 -1.24 1.39 9.06
C ASP A 169 -1.19 -0.12 8.77
N ALA A 170 -1.29 -0.55 7.53
CA ALA A 170 -1.25 -1.95 7.15
C ALA A 170 0.01 -2.33 6.36
N VAL A 171 0.34 -3.61 6.40
CA VAL A 171 1.32 -4.25 5.53
C VAL A 171 0.68 -5.41 4.79
N ARG A 172 0.87 -5.44 3.48
CA ARG A 172 0.38 -6.47 2.57
C ARG A 172 1.54 -7.30 2.04
N PHE A 173 1.39 -8.61 2.10
CA PHE A 173 2.31 -9.61 1.56
C PHE A 173 1.60 -10.37 0.45
N GLY A 174 2.06 -10.22 -0.78
CA GLY A 174 1.51 -10.89 -1.96
C GLY A 174 0.48 -10.07 -2.73
N GLY A 175 0.19 -10.49 -3.96
CA GLY A 175 -0.77 -9.86 -4.86
C GLY A 175 -2.22 -10.23 -4.59
N GLY A 176 -2.47 -11.53 -4.39
CA GLY A 176 -3.78 -12.07 -4.07
C GLY A 176 -4.70 -12.29 -5.25
N MET A 177 -5.95 -12.58 -4.92
CA MET A 177 -7.05 -12.77 -5.86
C MET A 177 -7.92 -11.51 -5.92
N GLY A 178 -8.46 -11.22 -7.10
CA GLY A 178 -9.39 -10.12 -7.29
C GLY A 178 -10.62 -10.24 -6.39
N ASN A 179 -10.89 -9.21 -5.61
CA ASN A 179 -11.96 -9.16 -4.64
C ASN A 179 -12.95 -8.00 -4.86
N ILE A 180 -12.86 -7.37 -6.04
CA ILE A 180 -13.79 -6.31 -6.45
C ILE A 180 -14.91 -6.94 -7.28
N SER A 181 -16.16 -6.71 -6.89
CA SER A 181 -17.33 -7.20 -7.60
C SER A 181 -17.80 -6.22 -8.67
N ARG A 182 -18.09 -6.75 -9.85
CA ARG A 182 -18.82 -6.07 -10.93
C ARG A 182 -19.98 -6.96 -11.36
N GLY A 183 -21.16 -6.37 -11.47
CA GLY A 183 -22.38 -7.17 -11.79
C GLY A 183 -22.68 -8.28 -10.78
N GLY A 184 -22.31 -8.10 -9.51
CA GLY A 184 -22.53 -9.07 -8.43
C GLY A 184 -21.53 -10.23 -8.35
N LYS A 185 -20.48 -10.25 -9.19
CA LYS A 185 -19.46 -11.31 -9.22
C LYS A 185 -18.05 -10.73 -9.21
N THR A 186 -17.12 -11.41 -8.56
CA THR A 186 -15.69 -11.16 -8.72
C THR A 186 -15.16 -11.84 -9.98
N SER A 187 -14.00 -11.42 -10.48
CA SER A 187 -13.38 -12.00 -11.67
C SER A 187 -12.98 -13.47 -11.51
N GLY A 188 -12.73 -13.93 -10.28
CA GLY A 188 -12.14 -15.24 -10.00
C GLY A 188 -10.69 -15.38 -10.46
N LEU A 189 -10.05 -14.27 -10.87
CA LEU A 189 -8.68 -14.22 -11.37
C LEU A 189 -7.71 -13.76 -10.29
N PRO A 190 -6.44 -14.17 -10.38
CA PRO A 190 -5.38 -13.49 -9.64
C PRO A 190 -5.36 -12.00 -9.96
N ARG A 191 -5.03 -11.18 -8.96
CA ARG A 191 -5.12 -9.71 -9.07
C ARG A 191 -4.28 -9.14 -10.19
N TYR A 192 -3.10 -9.73 -10.49
CA TYR A 192 -2.25 -9.28 -11.60
C TYR A 192 -2.86 -9.45 -12.99
N LEU A 193 -3.90 -10.27 -13.14
CA LEU A 193 -4.67 -10.42 -14.40
C LEU A 193 -5.86 -9.47 -14.50
N GLU A 194 -6.17 -8.74 -13.43
CA GLU A 194 -7.26 -7.76 -13.46
C GLU A 194 -6.84 -6.46 -14.16
N GLY A 195 -7.82 -5.70 -14.59
CA GLY A 195 -7.60 -4.40 -15.19
C GLY A 195 -7.11 -3.33 -14.20
N ALA A 196 -6.62 -2.21 -14.73
CA ALA A 196 -6.08 -1.11 -13.96
C ALA A 196 -7.11 -0.48 -13.00
N ARG A 197 -8.38 -0.43 -13.41
CA ARG A 197 -9.45 0.12 -12.56
C ARG A 197 -9.65 -0.68 -11.26
N TYR A 198 -9.51 -2.00 -11.31
CA TYR A 198 -9.65 -2.87 -10.14
C TYR A 198 -8.45 -2.71 -9.20
N ALA A 199 -7.25 -2.65 -9.79
CA ALA A 199 -6.03 -2.36 -9.04
C ALA A 199 -6.10 -0.99 -8.36
N ALA A 200 -6.62 0.04 -9.04
CA ALA A 200 -6.80 1.38 -8.49
C ALA A 200 -7.76 1.39 -7.29
N GLN A 201 -8.92 0.75 -7.42
CA GLN A 201 -9.87 0.64 -6.30
C GLN A 201 -9.25 -0.07 -5.10
N TRP A 202 -8.57 -1.20 -5.32
CA TRP A 202 -7.90 -1.94 -4.26
C TRP A 202 -6.73 -1.17 -3.62
N SER A 203 -6.19 -0.21 -4.34
CA SER A 203 -5.11 0.66 -3.87
C SER A 203 -5.59 1.97 -3.23
N GLY A 204 -6.89 2.13 -2.98
CA GLY A 204 -7.43 3.29 -2.28
C GLY A 204 -7.63 4.55 -3.11
N PHE A 205 -7.53 4.45 -4.44
CA PHE A 205 -7.78 5.60 -5.31
C PHE A 205 -9.25 6.04 -5.25
N PRO A 206 -9.53 7.35 -5.44
CA PRO A 206 -10.91 7.87 -5.48
C PRO A 206 -11.74 7.27 -6.61
N TYR A 207 -13.04 7.19 -6.40
CA TYR A 207 -14.00 6.68 -7.39
C TYR A 207 -13.88 7.37 -8.76
N SER A 208 -13.66 8.69 -8.79
CA SER A 208 -13.45 9.46 -10.01
C SER A 208 -12.23 9.05 -10.82
N VAL A 209 -11.25 8.41 -10.21
CA VAL A 209 -10.04 7.91 -10.88
C VAL A 209 -10.33 6.63 -11.63
N TYR A 210 -10.99 5.66 -11.00
CA TYR A 210 -11.17 4.33 -11.57
C TYR A 210 -12.56 4.03 -12.13
N SER A 211 -13.55 4.88 -11.89
CA SER A 211 -14.92 4.69 -12.37
C SER A 211 -15.56 6.01 -12.87
N PRO A 212 -14.91 6.74 -13.79
CA PRO A 212 -15.42 8.01 -14.28
C PRO A 212 -16.75 7.91 -15.01
N SER A 213 -17.12 6.72 -15.53
CA SER A 213 -18.43 6.45 -16.11
C SER A 213 -19.49 6.04 -15.08
N GLU A 214 -19.18 6.12 -13.79
CA GLU A 214 -20.06 5.69 -12.69
C GLU A 214 -20.48 4.21 -12.80
N GLY A 215 -19.54 3.36 -13.21
CA GLY A 215 -19.76 1.93 -13.38
C GLY A 215 -20.56 1.52 -14.62
N LYS A 216 -20.89 2.46 -15.52
CA LYS A 216 -21.70 2.21 -16.72
C LYS A 216 -20.89 1.59 -17.86
N ASN A 217 -19.57 1.80 -17.89
CA ASN A 217 -18.70 1.30 -18.96
C ASN A 217 -17.35 0.83 -18.40
N ASP A 218 -17.27 -0.46 -18.07
CA ASP A 218 -16.11 -1.07 -17.44
C ASP A 218 -14.85 -1.00 -18.31
N TYR A 219 -15.00 -1.20 -19.60
CA TYR A 219 -13.88 -1.16 -20.56
C TYR A 219 -13.27 0.24 -20.67
N THR A 220 -14.11 1.25 -20.86
CA THR A 220 -13.64 2.64 -20.95
C THR A 220 -13.04 3.11 -19.64
N ASP A 221 -13.62 2.72 -18.51
CA ASP A 221 -13.09 3.04 -17.19
C ASP A 221 -11.70 2.40 -16.96
N ASP A 222 -11.48 1.15 -17.40
CA ASP A 222 -10.17 0.50 -17.29
C ASP A 222 -9.10 1.21 -18.12
N ILE A 223 -9.41 1.57 -19.36
CA ILE A 223 -8.48 2.30 -20.23
C ILE A 223 -8.09 3.64 -19.60
N ASN A 224 -9.07 4.40 -19.13
CA ASN A 224 -8.86 5.72 -18.56
C ASN A 224 -8.18 5.68 -17.18
N ALA A 225 -8.40 4.64 -16.39
CA ALA A 225 -7.77 4.50 -15.07
C ALA A 225 -6.25 4.58 -15.14
N ARG A 226 -5.63 4.08 -16.21
CA ARG A 226 -4.17 4.06 -16.38
C ARG A 226 -3.53 5.45 -16.30
N SER A 227 -4.06 6.41 -17.05
CA SER A 227 -3.59 7.80 -17.04
C SER A 227 -4.06 8.57 -15.80
N ARG A 228 -5.29 8.30 -15.33
CA ARG A 228 -5.86 8.96 -14.15
C ARG A 228 -5.13 8.59 -12.87
N ILE A 229 -4.65 7.34 -12.73
CA ILE A 229 -3.81 6.91 -11.61
C ILE A 229 -2.54 7.76 -11.55
N ILE A 230 -1.85 7.96 -12.67
CA ILE A 230 -0.63 8.76 -12.73
C ILE A 230 -0.93 10.20 -12.35
N ASN A 231 -1.98 10.79 -12.92
CA ASN A 231 -2.40 12.16 -12.60
C ASN A 231 -2.73 12.32 -11.10
N TYR A 232 -3.39 11.36 -10.51
CA TYR A 232 -3.72 11.39 -9.08
C TYR A 232 -2.49 11.20 -8.20
N LEU A 233 -1.58 10.30 -8.55
CA LEU A 233 -0.32 10.12 -7.82
C LEU A 233 0.52 11.39 -7.85
N SER A 234 0.69 12.01 -9.02
CA SER A 234 1.52 13.23 -9.16
C SER A 234 0.82 14.49 -8.65
N GLY A 235 -0.46 14.65 -8.96
CA GLY A 235 -1.19 15.91 -8.79
C GLY A 235 -0.74 17.00 -9.77
N ASN A 236 -1.51 18.09 -9.83
CA ASN A 236 -1.19 19.35 -10.53
C ASN A 236 -0.61 19.17 -11.95
N SER A 237 -1.26 18.39 -12.80
CA SER A 237 -0.86 18.30 -14.22
C SER A 237 -1.38 19.50 -15.02
N VAL A 238 -0.78 19.76 -16.18
CA VAL A 238 -1.26 20.78 -17.14
C VAL A 238 -2.71 20.53 -17.52
N TYR A 239 -3.13 19.27 -17.59
CA TYR A 239 -4.50 18.88 -17.95
C TYR A 239 -5.48 18.87 -16.78
N ASN A 240 -4.97 18.79 -15.55
CA ASN A 240 -5.78 18.84 -14.33
C ASN A 240 -5.07 19.62 -13.22
N PRO A 241 -4.99 20.97 -13.35
CA PRO A 241 -4.23 21.80 -12.43
C PRO A 241 -4.84 21.91 -11.03
N LYS A 242 -6.10 21.46 -10.87
CA LYS A 242 -6.80 21.48 -9.58
C LYS A 242 -6.67 20.18 -8.80
N GLU A 243 -6.14 19.10 -9.43
CA GLU A 243 -5.92 17.83 -8.76
C GLU A 243 -4.77 17.96 -7.76
N LYS A 244 -5.10 17.83 -6.48
CA LYS A 244 -4.10 17.92 -5.42
C LYS A 244 -3.14 16.73 -5.44
N GLY A 245 -3.64 15.55 -5.74
CA GLY A 245 -2.89 14.32 -5.81
C GLY A 245 -2.18 13.92 -4.52
N LEU A 246 -1.28 12.94 -4.65
CA LEU A 246 -0.49 12.40 -3.55
C LEU A 246 0.96 12.91 -3.53
N GLY A 247 1.31 13.82 -4.44
CA GLY A 247 2.62 14.48 -4.51
C GLY A 247 3.77 13.59 -4.96
N VAL A 248 3.49 12.43 -5.57
CA VAL A 248 4.53 11.51 -6.06
C VAL A 248 5.16 12.08 -7.32
N PRO A 249 6.48 12.37 -7.33
CA PRO A 249 7.15 12.91 -8.51
C PRO A 249 7.35 11.81 -9.57
N PHE A 250 7.00 12.11 -10.83
CA PHE A 250 7.31 11.28 -11.97
C PHE A 250 8.24 12.02 -12.92
N GLU A 251 9.35 11.39 -13.26
CA GLU A 251 10.30 11.89 -14.25
C GLU A 251 9.93 11.42 -15.66
N MET A 252 9.31 10.24 -15.77
CA MET A 252 8.92 9.65 -17.04
C MET A 252 7.70 8.74 -16.87
N THR A 253 6.83 8.75 -17.86
CA THR A 253 5.75 7.76 -18.01
C THR A 253 5.92 7.01 -19.33
N LEU A 254 5.72 5.68 -19.29
CA LEU A 254 5.80 4.81 -20.46
C LEU A 254 4.49 4.04 -20.63
N GLY A 255 3.84 4.23 -21.77
CA GLY A 255 2.69 3.43 -22.20
C GLY A 255 3.12 2.38 -23.21
N VAL A 256 2.86 1.11 -22.92
CA VAL A 256 3.06 0.01 -23.87
C VAL A 256 1.69 -0.57 -24.20
N HIS A 257 1.32 -0.49 -25.47
CA HIS A 257 0.05 -1.02 -25.96
C HIS A 257 0.21 -1.54 -27.39
N SER A 258 -0.69 -2.43 -27.80
CA SER A 258 -0.89 -2.77 -29.20
C SER A 258 -2.08 -1.98 -29.73
N ASP A 259 -2.01 -1.54 -30.98
CA ASP A 259 -3.18 -0.99 -31.65
C ASP A 259 -4.20 -2.10 -31.87
N ALA A 260 -5.44 -1.84 -31.54
CA ALA A 260 -6.54 -2.70 -31.93
C ALA A 260 -6.77 -2.46 -33.42
N GLY A 261 -6.53 -3.48 -34.24
CA GLY A 261 -6.88 -3.48 -35.65
C GLY A 261 -8.37 -3.49 -35.89
#